data_ffe3d1e6c8d1d73b471673062771c11e
#
_entry.id   ffe3d1e6c8d1d73b471673062771c11e
#
_cell.length_a   1.000
_cell.length_b   1.000
_cell.length_c   1.000
_cell.angle_alpha   90.00
_cell.angle_beta   90.00
_cell.angle_gamma   90.00
#
_symmetry.space_group_name_H-M   'P 1'
#
loop_
_entity.id
_entity.type
_entity.pdbx_description
1 polymer ?
#
loop_
_entity_poly.entity_id
_entity_poly.type
_entity_poly.pdbx_seq_one_letter_code
_entity_poly.pdbx_strand_id
1 'polypeptide(L)'
;MSTKIIRRSFNFGIAAAAFSAMLATAPLAFADSSLLNVSYDPTRELYKSINAAFAADWKVKTGEIVTINQSHGGSGKQARAVIDGLKADVVTLALSGDIDAIAKNSKLLPTDWATRLPHNSTPFSSTIVFLVHKGNPKGIKDWSDLAGSGLQVITPNPKTSGGARWNFLAAWSWANKAYGGDDARTKEYITNLYKNVPVLDTGARGSTTTFAERGIGDVLISWESDAFLALDEFGADKFEIIVPSISIAAETPVALIDENAKANGSEKLAKAYLDYLYTPTAQKIAAHQHYRPSDPTAADPADLAKFPKLELVNINDAFGGWAKAQKTYFSDGGVFDLLYRPRS
;
A
#
# COMPACT_ATOMS: atom_id res chain seq x y z
N MET A 1 5.64 92.98 -52.17
CA MET A 1 4.78 91.93 -52.67
C MET A 1 4.09 91.23 -51.46
N SER A 2 2.78 91.38 -51.44
CA SER A 2 1.95 91.16 -50.31
C SER A 2 1.37 89.75 -50.25
N THR A 3 1.46 89.07 -49.11
CA THR A 3 0.84 87.79 -48.97
C THR A 3 -0.10 87.81 -47.70
N LYS A 4 -1.39 87.66 -47.97
CA LYS A 4 -2.48 87.74 -47.00
C LYS A 4 -2.50 86.49 -46.12
N ILE A 5 -2.60 86.68 -44.81
CA ILE A 5 -2.85 85.67 -43.80
C ILE A 5 -4.36 85.50 -43.64
N ILE A 6 -4.89 84.31 -43.86
CA ILE A 6 -6.26 83.91 -43.59
C ILE A 6 -6.24 83.16 -42.25
N ARG A 7 -6.89 83.71 -41.23
CA ARG A 7 -7.25 83.06 -39.96
C ARG A 7 -8.51 82.19 -40.15
N ARG A 8 -8.38 80.91 -39.91
CA ARG A 8 -9.54 80.00 -39.72
C ARG A 8 -9.62 79.60 -38.26
N SER A 9 -10.76 79.94 -37.67
CA SER A 9 -11.15 79.56 -36.32
C SER A 9 -11.53 78.08 -36.30
N PHE A 10 -10.95 77.33 -35.39
CA PHE A 10 -11.31 75.92 -35.12
C PHE A 10 -12.12 75.86 -33.81
N ASN A 11 -13.40 75.45 -33.93
CA ASN A 11 -14.25 75.14 -32.81
C ASN A 11 -13.79 73.84 -32.14
N PHE A 12 -13.55 73.88 -30.83
CA PHE A 12 -13.33 72.70 -29.99
C PHE A 12 -14.65 72.07 -29.64
N GLY A 13 -14.97 70.93 -30.25
CA GLY A 13 -16.04 70.03 -29.79
C GLY A 13 -15.49 69.07 -28.74
N ILE A 14 -16.03 69.13 -27.52
CA ILE A 14 -15.74 68.20 -26.44
C ILE A 14 -16.45 66.90 -26.74
N ALA A 15 -15.74 65.85 -27.15
CA ALA A 15 -16.24 64.47 -27.22
C ALA A 15 -15.94 63.79 -25.90
N ALA A 16 -16.92 63.56 -25.06
CA ALA A 16 -16.84 62.72 -23.85
C ALA A 16 -16.73 61.25 -24.27
N ALA A 17 -15.54 60.68 -24.22
CA ALA A 17 -15.33 59.24 -24.38
C ALA A 17 -15.70 58.51 -23.09
N ALA A 18 -16.86 57.81 -23.11
CA ALA A 18 -17.24 56.86 -22.06
C ALA A 18 -16.30 55.65 -22.13
N PHE A 19 -15.36 55.54 -21.19
CA PHE A 19 -14.50 54.36 -20.99
C PHE A 19 -15.31 53.31 -20.26
N SER A 20 -15.99 52.42 -20.99
CA SER A 20 -16.61 51.22 -20.42
C SER A 20 -15.49 50.25 -19.99
N ALA A 21 -15.20 50.18 -18.68
CA ALA A 21 -14.33 49.16 -18.09
C ALA A 21 -15.01 47.79 -18.23
N MET A 22 -14.69 47.03 -19.27
CA MET A 22 -14.91 45.59 -19.29
C MET A 22 -13.99 44.96 -18.27
N LEU A 23 -14.54 44.61 -17.09
CA LEU A 23 -13.91 43.65 -16.20
C LEU A 23 -13.86 42.30 -16.96
N ALA A 24 -12.72 42.04 -17.58
CA ALA A 24 -12.41 40.72 -18.07
C ALA A 24 -12.26 39.80 -16.85
N THR A 25 -13.31 39.02 -16.57
CA THR A 25 -13.22 37.86 -15.68
C THR A 25 -12.29 36.86 -16.40
N ALA A 26 -10.99 36.93 -16.14
CA ALA A 26 -10.09 35.91 -16.56
C ALA A 26 -10.58 34.57 -15.91
N PRO A 27 -10.77 33.49 -16.67
CA PRO A 27 -11.05 32.22 -16.07
C PRO A 27 -9.87 31.93 -15.14
N LEU A 28 -10.16 31.70 -13.86
CA LEU A 28 -9.17 31.14 -12.95
C LEU A 28 -8.74 29.81 -13.57
N ALA A 29 -7.56 29.80 -14.18
CA ALA A 29 -6.91 28.58 -14.58
C ALA A 29 -6.64 27.84 -13.27
N PHE A 30 -7.50 26.86 -12.96
CA PHE A 30 -7.21 25.92 -11.88
C PHE A 30 -5.94 25.18 -12.28
N ALA A 31 -4.88 25.41 -11.54
CA ALA A 31 -3.66 24.64 -11.71
C ALA A 31 -4.03 23.17 -11.44
N ASP A 32 -3.71 22.27 -12.38
CA ASP A 32 -3.86 20.84 -12.17
C ASP A 32 -2.96 20.45 -11.01
N SER A 33 -3.56 20.15 -9.85
CA SER A 33 -2.85 19.69 -8.68
C SER A 33 -2.51 18.22 -8.83
N SER A 34 -1.32 17.81 -8.43
CA SER A 34 -0.92 16.41 -8.47
C SER A 34 -0.35 15.95 -7.13
N LEU A 35 -0.47 14.66 -6.86
CA LEU A 35 0.04 13.98 -5.67
C LEU A 35 0.71 12.67 -6.11
N LEU A 36 1.86 12.34 -5.51
CA LEU A 36 2.50 11.04 -5.67
C LEU A 36 2.28 10.18 -4.43
N ASN A 37 1.50 9.09 -4.60
CA ASN A 37 1.36 8.03 -3.62
C ASN A 37 2.36 6.90 -3.93
N VAL A 38 3.31 6.68 -3.03
CA VAL A 38 4.27 5.56 -3.10
C VAL A 38 3.74 4.42 -2.24
N SER A 39 3.36 3.31 -2.90
CA SER A 39 2.63 2.19 -2.31
C SER A 39 3.32 0.85 -2.52
N TYR A 40 2.82 -0.20 -1.90
CA TYR A 40 3.29 -1.57 -2.09
C TYR A 40 2.40 -2.35 -3.07
N ASP A 41 2.93 -3.46 -3.62
CA ASP A 41 2.34 -4.16 -4.76
C ASP A 41 0.85 -4.54 -4.65
N PRO A 42 0.35 -5.14 -3.56
CA PRO A 42 -1.03 -5.58 -3.43
C PRO A 42 -2.09 -4.49 -3.59
N THR A 43 -1.76 -3.23 -3.35
CA THR A 43 -2.73 -2.13 -3.28
C THR A 43 -3.04 -1.46 -4.63
N ARG A 44 -2.57 -1.97 -5.75
CA ARG A 44 -2.76 -1.33 -7.07
C ARG A 44 -4.22 -1.07 -7.39
N GLU A 45 -5.04 -2.09 -7.31
CA GLU A 45 -6.46 -2.07 -7.65
C GLU A 45 -7.24 -1.25 -6.62
N LEU A 46 -6.90 -1.40 -5.33
CA LEU A 46 -7.45 -0.60 -4.24
C LEU A 46 -7.26 0.89 -4.49
N TYR A 47 -6.02 1.34 -4.69
CA TYR A 47 -5.74 2.76 -4.88
C TYR A 47 -6.21 3.29 -6.23
N LYS A 48 -6.33 2.47 -7.27
CA LYS A 48 -7.00 2.87 -8.50
C LYS A 48 -8.44 3.29 -8.23
N SER A 49 -9.16 2.51 -7.44
CA SER A 49 -10.56 2.78 -7.07
C SER A 49 -10.69 3.97 -6.11
N ILE A 50 -9.87 4.02 -5.07
CA ILE A 50 -9.84 5.12 -4.10
C ILE A 50 -9.47 6.44 -4.77
N ASN A 51 -8.46 6.47 -5.63
CA ASN A 51 -8.01 7.69 -6.31
C ASN A 51 -9.09 8.28 -7.22
N ALA A 52 -9.82 7.44 -7.94
CA ALA A 52 -10.95 7.89 -8.77
C ALA A 52 -12.05 8.51 -7.90
N ALA A 53 -12.40 7.87 -6.79
CA ALA A 53 -13.42 8.37 -5.87
C ALA A 53 -12.98 9.66 -5.16
N PHE A 54 -11.72 9.72 -4.68
CA PHE A 54 -11.16 10.92 -4.07
C PHE A 54 -11.11 12.10 -5.04
N ALA A 55 -10.64 11.90 -6.27
CA ALA A 55 -10.58 12.97 -7.28
C ALA A 55 -11.94 13.53 -7.61
N ALA A 56 -12.99 12.69 -7.67
CA ALA A 56 -14.37 13.13 -7.86
C ALA A 56 -14.88 13.95 -6.66
N ASP A 57 -14.64 13.47 -5.43
CA ASP A 57 -15.04 14.16 -4.19
C ASP A 57 -14.29 15.50 -4.04
N TRP A 58 -12.98 15.52 -4.33
CA TRP A 58 -12.16 16.73 -4.29
C TRP A 58 -12.68 17.79 -5.26
N LYS A 59 -12.97 17.38 -6.50
CA LYS A 59 -13.54 18.27 -7.51
C LYS A 59 -14.89 18.88 -7.07
N VAL A 60 -15.75 18.07 -6.46
CA VAL A 60 -17.05 18.56 -5.95
C VAL A 60 -16.85 19.57 -4.82
N LYS A 61 -15.91 19.32 -3.91
CA LYS A 61 -15.67 20.16 -2.72
C LYS A 61 -14.90 21.46 -3.02
N THR A 62 -13.98 21.42 -3.97
CA THR A 62 -13.03 22.51 -4.19
C THR A 62 -13.14 23.15 -5.60
N GLY A 63 -13.73 22.46 -6.56
CA GLY A 63 -13.68 22.83 -7.97
C GLY A 63 -12.38 22.44 -8.69
N GLU A 64 -11.36 21.99 -7.95
CA GLU A 64 -10.03 21.65 -8.49
C GLU A 64 -10.01 20.24 -9.10
N ILE A 65 -9.27 20.10 -10.21
CA ILE A 65 -8.95 18.78 -10.78
C ILE A 65 -7.64 18.31 -10.19
N VAL A 66 -7.60 17.05 -9.76
CA VAL A 66 -6.41 16.45 -9.16
C VAL A 66 -6.03 15.15 -9.87
N THR A 67 -4.72 14.94 -10.05
CA THR A 67 -4.14 13.70 -10.55
C THR A 67 -3.37 13.02 -9.42
N ILE A 68 -3.75 11.79 -9.07
CA ILE A 68 -3.03 10.97 -8.09
C ILE A 68 -2.14 9.99 -8.85
N ASN A 69 -0.84 10.29 -8.86
CA ASN A 69 0.18 9.41 -9.42
C ASN A 69 0.51 8.30 -8.42
N GLN A 70 0.87 7.13 -8.94
CA GLN A 70 1.19 5.96 -8.12
C GLN A 70 2.54 5.36 -8.50
N SER A 71 3.29 4.94 -7.48
CA SER A 71 4.44 4.05 -7.61
C SER A 71 4.19 2.80 -6.78
N HIS A 72 4.31 1.62 -7.38
CA HIS A 72 4.10 0.34 -6.72
C HIS A 72 5.34 -0.56 -6.81
N GLY A 73 5.57 -1.33 -5.77
CA GLY A 73 6.68 -2.28 -5.69
C GLY A 73 6.73 -2.97 -4.32
N GLY A 74 7.75 -3.76 -4.07
CA GLY A 74 7.97 -4.30 -2.73
C GLY A 74 8.13 -3.18 -1.71
N SER A 75 7.43 -3.25 -0.57
CA SER A 75 7.32 -2.16 0.42
C SER A 75 8.68 -1.62 0.89
N GLY A 76 9.61 -2.51 1.27
CA GLY A 76 10.96 -2.10 1.66
C GLY A 76 11.77 -1.47 0.53
N LYS A 77 11.53 -1.89 -0.74
CA LYS A 77 12.11 -1.25 -1.92
C LYS A 77 11.55 0.16 -2.13
N GLN A 78 10.25 0.34 -1.94
CA GLN A 78 9.58 1.63 -2.04
C GLN A 78 10.04 2.60 -0.94
N ALA A 79 10.16 2.12 0.30
CA ALA A 79 10.71 2.92 1.40
C ALA A 79 12.12 3.41 1.09
N ARG A 80 12.98 2.52 0.57
CA ARG A 80 14.34 2.89 0.14
C ARG A 80 14.34 3.92 -0.97
N ALA A 81 13.48 3.79 -1.98
CA ALA A 81 13.36 4.77 -3.05
C ALA A 81 13.02 6.17 -2.52
N VAL A 82 12.15 6.28 -1.51
CA VAL A 82 11.82 7.56 -0.86
C VAL A 82 13.02 8.10 -0.08
N ILE A 83 13.74 7.26 0.65
CA ILE A 83 14.98 7.64 1.35
C ILE A 83 16.03 8.16 0.37
N ASP A 84 16.15 7.51 -0.80
CA ASP A 84 17.11 7.84 -1.86
C ASP A 84 16.67 9.03 -2.72
N GLY A 85 15.52 9.66 -2.42
CA GLY A 85 15.11 10.94 -3.02
C GLY A 85 13.87 10.91 -3.91
N LEU A 86 13.12 9.79 -4.02
CA LEU A 86 11.81 9.78 -4.70
C LEU A 86 10.86 10.72 -3.97
N LYS A 87 10.31 11.71 -4.70
CA LYS A 87 9.50 12.79 -4.17
C LYS A 87 8.05 12.38 -3.92
N ALA A 88 7.86 11.37 -3.06
CA ALA A 88 6.53 10.98 -2.60
C ALA A 88 5.89 12.09 -1.75
N ASP A 89 4.61 12.36 -1.95
CA ASP A 89 3.80 13.22 -1.07
C ASP A 89 3.21 12.41 0.08
N VAL A 90 2.79 11.21 -0.22
CA VAL A 90 2.30 10.23 0.76
C VAL A 90 2.91 8.85 0.50
N VAL A 91 3.03 8.07 1.55
CA VAL A 91 3.37 6.65 1.48
C VAL A 91 2.24 5.81 2.06
N THR A 92 1.98 4.67 1.44
CA THR A 92 0.96 3.70 1.85
C THR A 92 1.61 2.32 1.78
N LEU A 93 2.35 1.95 2.83
CA LEU A 93 3.26 0.82 2.82
C LEU A 93 2.70 -0.40 3.55
N ALA A 94 3.36 -1.55 3.39
CA ALA A 94 2.91 -2.81 3.93
C ALA A 94 3.05 -2.94 5.45
N LEU A 95 3.91 -2.13 6.08
CA LEU A 95 4.21 -2.24 7.50
C LEU A 95 4.86 -0.96 8.06
N SER A 96 4.63 -0.68 9.34
CA SER A 96 5.12 0.54 9.99
C SER A 96 6.64 0.64 10.00
N GLY A 97 7.36 -0.48 10.11
CA GLY A 97 8.82 -0.48 10.10
C GLY A 97 9.46 0.10 8.83
N ASP A 98 8.76 0.05 7.68
CA ASP A 98 9.24 0.66 6.44
C ASP A 98 9.05 2.19 6.48
N ILE A 99 7.96 2.71 7.09
CA ILE A 99 7.77 4.15 7.30
C ILE A 99 8.71 4.68 8.38
N ASP A 100 8.93 3.91 9.46
CA ASP A 100 9.92 4.22 10.50
C ASP A 100 11.33 4.35 9.91
N ALA A 101 11.67 3.50 8.93
CA ALA A 101 12.94 3.58 8.24
C ALA A 101 13.08 4.89 7.43
N ILE A 102 12.01 5.35 6.78
CA ILE A 102 11.99 6.66 6.11
C ILE A 102 12.18 7.78 7.15
N ALA A 103 11.39 7.80 8.21
CA ALA A 103 11.47 8.82 9.25
C ALA A 103 12.87 8.91 9.86
N LYS A 104 13.47 7.76 10.18
CA LYS A 104 14.78 7.68 10.81
C LYS A 104 15.93 8.10 9.89
N ASN A 105 15.90 7.68 8.62
CA ASN A 105 17.06 7.80 7.74
C ASN A 105 17.02 9.05 6.84
N SER A 106 15.82 9.63 6.60
CA SER A 106 15.70 10.78 5.68
C SER A 106 15.27 12.08 6.36
N LYS A 107 14.67 12.02 7.54
CA LYS A 107 14.04 13.16 8.23
C LYS A 107 12.91 13.84 7.43
N LEU A 108 12.34 13.16 6.45
CA LEU A 108 11.27 13.68 5.59
C LEU A 108 9.91 13.76 6.29
N LEU A 109 9.74 13.01 7.37
CA LEU A 109 8.57 13.02 8.25
C LEU A 109 9.02 12.79 9.71
N PRO A 110 8.23 13.19 10.72
CA PRO A 110 8.57 12.98 12.12
C PRO A 110 8.40 11.52 12.56
N THR A 111 9.05 11.14 13.65
CA THR A 111 9.04 9.77 14.17
C THR A 111 7.72 9.35 14.83
N ASP A 112 6.88 10.31 15.19
CA ASP A 112 5.53 10.11 15.75
C ASP A 112 4.42 10.08 14.68
N TRP A 113 4.78 9.91 13.41
CA TRP A 113 3.89 9.91 12.26
C TRP A 113 2.64 9.00 12.46
N ALA A 114 2.80 7.86 13.15
CA ALA A 114 1.72 6.90 13.36
C ALA A 114 0.57 7.45 14.22
N THR A 115 0.81 8.48 15.03
CA THR A 115 -0.21 9.06 15.92
C THR A 115 -1.10 10.10 15.24
N ARG A 116 -0.81 10.44 13.99
CA ARG A 116 -1.45 11.55 13.26
C ARG A 116 -2.81 11.21 12.67
N LEU A 117 -3.10 9.92 12.44
CA LEU A 117 -4.33 9.43 11.88
C LEU A 117 -4.91 8.31 12.76
N PRO A 118 -6.21 8.00 12.65
CA PRO A 118 -6.84 6.94 13.44
C PRO A 118 -6.16 5.57 13.28
N HIS A 119 -6.32 4.70 14.28
CA HIS A 119 -5.81 3.32 14.27
C HIS A 119 -4.31 3.23 13.97
N ASN A 120 -3.49 4.10 14.60
CA ASN A 120 -2.06 4.21 14.32
C ASN A 120 -1.75 4.40 12.82
N SER A 121 -2.52 5.28 12.19
CA SER A 121 -2.43 5.58 10.76
C SER A 121 -2.68 4.36 9.84
N THR A 122 -3.54 3.44 10.27
CA THR A 122 -3.89 2.21 9.54
C THR A 122 -5.38 2.23 9.13
N PRO A 123 -5.72 2.67 7.91
CA PRO A 123 -7.11 2.79 7.46
C PRO A 123 -7.76 1.44 7.15
N PHE A 124 -6.99 0.41 6.85
CA PHE A 124 -7.43 -0.96 6.58
C PHE A 124 -6.29 -1.94 6.80
N SER A 125 -6.64 -3.22 6.89
CA SER A 125 -5.70 -4.31 7.12
C SER A 125 -6.00 -5.51 6.22
N SER A 126 -5.16 -6.52 6.28
CA SER A 126 -5.36 -7.83 5.68
C SER A 126 -4.76 -8.90 6.61
N THR A 127 -4.67 -10.12 6.14
CA THR A 127 -3.97 -11.21 6.84
C THR A 127 -3.28 -12.11 5.83
N ILE A 128 -2.65 -13.20 6.30
CA ILE A 128 -1.96 -14.15 5.46
C ILE A 128 -2.78 -15.43 5.35
N VAL A 129 -2.97 -15.88 4.13
CA VAL A 129 -3.65 -17.12 3.75
C VAL A 129 -2.81 -17.89 2.72
N PHE A 130 -3.28 -19.05 2.30
CA PHE A 130 -2.66 -19.82 1.23
C PHE A 130 -3.56 -19.82 0.00
N LEU A 131 -2.97 -19.61 -1.17
CA LEU A 131 -3.62 -19.85 -2.45
C LEU A 131 -3.06 -21.16 -3.01
N VAL A 132 -3.94 -22.09 -3.38
CA VAL A 132 -3.59 -23.39 -3.94
C VAL A 132 -4.33 -23.62 -5.26
N HIS A 133 -3.84 -24.54 -6.09
CA HIS A 133 -4.55 -24.98 -7.28
C HIS A 133 -5.88 -25.65 -6.91
N LYS A 134 -6.88 -25.51 -7.77
CA LYS A 134 -8.23 -26.03 -7.55
C LYS A 134 -8.24 -27.52 -7.23
N GLY A 135 -9.03 -27.87 -6.22
CA GLY A 135 -9.10 -29.23 -5.68
C GLY A 135 -7.94 -29.59 -4.74
N ASN A 136 -7.06 -28.61 -4.44
CA ASN A 136 -5.96 -28.76 -3.48
C ASN A 136 -5.17 -30.09 -3.65
N PRO A 137 -4.50 -30.31 -4.78
CA PRO A 137 -3.89 -31.62 -5.11
C PRO A 137 -2.87 -32.11 -4.10
N LYS A 138 -2.28 -31.22 -3.31
CA LYS A 138 -1.30 -31.53 -2.25
C LYS A 138 -1.92 -31.69 -0.88
N GLY A 139 -3.24 -31.51 -0.73
CA GLY A 139 -3.96 -31.67 0.52
C GLY A 139 -3.54 -30.69 1.62
N ILE A 140 -3.10 -29.48 1.25
CA ILE A 140 -2.62 -28.45 2.17
C ILE A 140 -3.78 -27.94 3.04
N LYS A 141 -3.61 -27.94 4.34
CA LYS A 141 -4.65 -27.53 5.30
C LYS A 141 -4.15 -26.44 6.26
N ASP A 142 -2.88 -26.48 6.63
CA ASP A 142 -2.30 -25.58 7.61
C ASP A 142 -0.80 -25.41 7.39
N TRP A 143 -0.18 -24.56 8.18
CA TRP A 143 1.23 -24.27 8.19
C TRP A 143 2.12 -25.51 8.29
N SER A 144 1.70 -26.54 9.07
CA SER A 144 2.45 -27.80 9.21
C SER A 144 2.80 -28.44 7.88
N ASP A 145 1.90 -28.34 6.91
CA ASP A 145 2.02 -29.00 5.62
C ASP A 145 3.11 -28.36 4.75
N LEU A 146 3.40 -27.06 4.98
CA LEU A 146 4.33 -26.28 4.15
C LEU A 146 5.81 -26.67 4.33
N ALA A 147 6.16 -27.35 5.43
CA ALA A 147 7.51 -27.86 5.70
C ALA A 147 7.72 -29.30 5.20
N GLY A 148 6.70 -29.93 4.61
CA GLY A 148 6.76 -31.29 4.07
C GLY A 148 7.69 -31.41 2.86
N SER A 149 8.32 -32.58 2.68
CA SER A 149 9.19 -32.82 1.53
C SER A 149 8.41 -32.93 0.23
N GLY A 150 9.00 -32.45 -0.89
CA GLY A 150 8.41 -32.52 -2.22
C GLY A 150 7.31 -31.51 -2.51
N LEU A 151 7.13 -30.51 -1.62
CA LEU A 151 6.27 -29.37 -1.83
C LEU A 151 7.07 -28.18 -2.41
N GLN A 152 6.45 -27.38 -3.27
CA GLN A 152 6.98 -26.12 -3.74
C GLN A 152 6.14 -24.96 -3.21
N VAL A 153 6.74 -24.18 -2.31
CA VAL A 153 6.12 -23.01 -1.68
C VAL A 153 6.58 -21.74 -2.38
N ILE A 154 5.63 -20.91 -2.80
CA ILE A 154 5.92 -19.59 -3.36
C ILE A 154 5.68 -18.52 -2.30
N THR A 155 6.67 -17.66 -2.12
CA THR A 155 6.60 -16.49 -1.23
C THR A 155 7.66 -15.48 -1.69
N PRO A 156 7.43 -14.16 -1.54
CA PRO A 156 8.43 -13.17 -1.94
C PRO A 156 9.60 -13.08 -0.94
N ASN A 157 10.60 -12.27 -1.27
CA ASN A 157 11.81 -12.09 -0.49
C ASN A 157 11.60 -11.11 0.69
N PRO A 158 11.80 -11.52 1.95
CA PRO A 158 11.68 -10.63 3.12
C PRO A 158 12.65 -9.42 3.13
N LYS A 159 13.74 -9.48 2.36
CA LYS A 159 14.67 -8.35 2.24
C LYS A 159 14.11 -7.19 1.41
N THR A 160 13.11 -7.44 0.56
CA THR A 160 12.54 -6.44 -0.36
C THR A 160 11.03 -6.25 -0.22
N SER A 161 10.32 -7.28 0.23
CA SER A 161 8.87 -7.33 0.32
C SER A 161 8.38 -7.26 1.77
N GLY A 162 7.52 -6.28 2.07
CA GLY A 162 6.81 -6.23 3.36
C GLY A 162 5.85 -7.39 3.53
N GLY A 163 5.18 -7.84 2.45
CA GLY A 163 4.33 -9.03 2.48
C GLY A 163 5.09 -10.29 2.88
N ALA A 164 6.30 -10.47 2.37
CA ALA A 164 7.14 -11.59 2.78
C ALA A 164 7.51 -11.57 4.26
N ARG A 165 7.67 -10.38 4.85
CA ARG A 165 7.91 -10.26 6.30
C ARG A 165 6.68 -10.68 7.10
N TRP A 166 5.49 -10.32 6.65
CA TRP A 166 4.24 -10.81 7.24
C TRP A 166 4.09 -12.32 7.10
N ASN A 167 4.38 -12.89 5.91
CA ASN A 167 4.36 -14.33 5.66
C ASN A 167 5.30 -15.08 6.63
N PHE A 168 6.53 -14.59 6.78
CA PHE A 168 7.52 -15.17 7.69
C PHE A 168 7.04 -15.12 9.15
N LEU A 169 6.54 -13.98 9.61
CA LEU A 169 6.08 -13.81 10.99
C LEU A 169 4.82 -14.61 11.28
N ALA A 170 3.91 -14.77 10.32
CA ALA A 170 2.75 -15.64 10.46
C ALA A 170 3.17 -17.11 10.62
N ALA A 171 4.09 -17.60 9.77
CA ALA A 171 4.66 -18.94 9.87
C ALA A 171 5.40 -19.16 11.19
N TRP A 172 6.18 -18.15 11.62
CA TRP A 172 6.86 -18.17 12.91
C TRP A 172 5.91 -18.27 14.09
N SER A 173 4.82 -17.47 14.06
CA SER A 173 3.82 -17.44 15.12
C SER A 173 3.13 -18.80 15.28
N TRP A 174 2.77 -19.41 14.15
CA TRP A 174 2.22 -20.76 14.18
C TRP A 174 3.20 -21.77 14.77
N ALA A 175 4.44 -21.80 14.29
CA ALA A 175 5.45 -22.76 14.75
C ALA A 175 5.77 -22.57 16.24
N ASN A 176 5.95 -21.33 16.68
CA ASN A 176 6.19 -21.01 18.09
C ASN A 176 5.05 -21.51 19.00
N LYS A 177 3.81 -21.33 18.57
CA LYS A 177 2.63 -21.84 19.30
C LYS A 177 2.58 -23.37 19.26
N ALA A 178 2.74 -23.97 18.09
CA ALA A 178 2.67 -25.43 17.89
C ALA A 178 3.74 -26.19 18.67
N TYR A 179 4.91 -25.56 18.84
CA TYR A 179 6.03 -26.18 19.57
C TYR A 179 6.21 -25.63 21.00
N GLY A 180 5.19 -24.95 21.55
CA GLY A 180 5.20 -24.51 22.95
C GLY A 180 6.30 -23.51 23.28
N GLY A 181 6.74 -22.68 22.33
CA GLY A 181 7.80 -21.69 22.53
C GLY A 181 9.22 -22.23 22.34
N ASP A 182 9.39 -23.45 21.85
CA ASP A 182 10.71 -24.02 21.53
C ASP A 182 11.32 -23.33 20.30
N ASP A 183 12.32 -22.48 20.54
CA ASP A 183 12.99 -21.69 19.52
C ASP A 183 13.75 -22.57 18.51
N ALA A 184 14.35 -23.68 18.95
CA ALA A 184 15.09 -24.56 18.07
C ALA A 184 14.16 -25.28 17.08
N ARG A 185 13.05 -25.81 17.55
CA ARG A 185 12.02 -26.43 16.70
C ARG A 185 11.33 -25.42 15.78
N THR A 186 11.10 -24.20 16.26
CA THR A 186 10.55 -23.12 15.44
C THR A 186 11.49 -22.78 14.30
N LYS A 187 12.77 -22.63 14.56
CA LYS A 187 13.82 -22.38 13.53
C LYS A 187 13.94 -23.54 12.55
N GLU A 188 13.90 -24.77 13.04
CA GLU A 188 13.93 -25.95 12.18
C GLU A 188 12.75 -25.98 11.21
N TYR A 189 11.53 -25.72 11.70
CA TYR A 189 10.33 -25.61 10.87
C TYR A 189 10.49 -24.55 9.77
N ILE A 190 10.89 -23.33 10.13
CA ILE A 190 11.10 -22.25 9.18
C ILE A 190 12.18 -22.62 8.15
N THR A 191 13.27 -23.25 8.59
CA THR A 191 14.31 -23.73 7.68
C THR A 191 13.74 -24.73 6.66
N ASN A 192 12.91 -25.67 7.11
CA ASN A 192 12.31 -26.69 6.25
C ASN A 192 11.27 -26.06 5.30
N LEU A 193 10.47 -25.09 5.75
CA LEU A 193 9.56 -24.33 4.89
C LEU A 193 10.36 -23.63 3.78
N TYR A 194 11.42 -22.89 4.11
CA TYR A 194 12.21 -22.16 3.12
C TYR A 194 13.08 -23.05 2.22
N LYS A 195 13.37 -24.29 2.61
CA LYS A 195 13.93 -25.30 1.68
C LYS A 195 12.96 -25.65 0.55
N ASN A 196 11.67 -25.50 0.77
CA ASN A 196 10.63 -25.75 -0.23
C ASN A 196 10.38 -24.52 -1.14
N VAL A 197 11.05 -23.39 -0.90
CA VAL A 197 10.90 -22.17 -1.70
C VAL A 197 11.89 -22.18 -2.86
N PRO A 198 11.45 -22.41 -4.12
CA PRO A 198 12.34 -22.49 -5.27
C PRO A 198 12.81 -21.12 -5.77
N VAL A 199 12.03 -20.07 -5.53
CA VAL A 199 12.29 -18.71 -5.98
C VAL A 199 11.78 -17.69 -4.96
N LEU A 200 12.53 -16.61 -4.77
CA LEU A 200 12.12 -15.44 -3.97
C LEU A 200 11.94 -14.24 -4.88
N ASP A 201 10.70 -13.95 -5.22
CA ASP A 201 10.34 -12.75 -6.00
C ASP A 201 10.55 -11.47 -5.18
N THR A 202 10.73 -10.34 -5.84
CA THR A 202 11.02 -9.06 -5.18
C THR A 202 9.82 -8.47 -4.43
N GLY A 203 8.59 -8.91 -4.73
CA GLY A 203 7.35 -8.43 -4.13
C GLY A 203 6.21 -9.42 -4.31
N ALA A 204 5.07 -9.18 -3.63
CA ALA A 204 3.92 -10.07 -3.62
C ALA A 204 3.35 -10.31 -5.03
N ARG A 205 3.23 -9.26 -5.86
CA ARG A 205 2.75 -9.40 -7.24
C ARG A 205 3.63 -10.33 -8.09
N GLY A 206 4.95 -10.26 -7.92
CA GLY A 206 5.88 -11.20 -8.56
C GLY A 206 5.59 -12.64 -8.19
N SER A 207 5.32 -12.92 -6.91
CA SER A 207 4.97 -14.26 -6.44
C SER A 207 3.63 -14.73 -6.96
N THR A 208 2.62 -13.84 -7.05
CA THR A 208 1.33 -14.17 -7.68
C THR A 208 1.51 -14.52 -9.17
N THR A 209 2.30 -13.73 -9.91
CA THR A 209 2.65 -14.03 -11.31
C THR A 209 3.39 -15.37 -11.44
N THR A 210 4.37 -15.64 -10.57
CA THR A 210 5.10 -16.91 -10.57
C THR A 210 4.16 -18.10 -10.33
N PHE A 211 3.25 -17.99 -9.38
CA PHE A 211 2.31 -19.05 -9.05
C PHE A 211 1.16 -19.17 -10.06
N ALA A 212 0.40 -18.07 -10.29
CA ALA A 212 -0.86 -18.13 -11.01
C ALA A 212 -0.69 -18.08 -12.54
N GLU A 213 0.27 -17.30 -13.06
CA GLU A 213 0.47 -17.17 -14.50
C GLU A 213 1.47 -18.20 -15.05
N ARG A 214 2.59 -18.41 -14.31
CA ARG A 214 3.65 -19.34 -14.77
C ARG A 214 3.43 -20.77 -14.32
N GLY A 215 2.48 -21.02 -13.40
CA GLY A 215 2.16 -22.35 -12.90
C GLY A 215 3.29 -22.97 -12.07
N ILE A 216 4.13 -22.15 -11.43
CA ILE A 216 5.25 -22.62 -10.60
C ILE A 216 4.81 -22.67 -9.14
N GLY A 217 4.99 -23.81 -8.49
CA GLY A 217 4.65 -24.03 -7.08
C GLY A 217 3.35 -24.77 -6.86
N ASP A 218 3.21 -25.31 -5.68
CA ASP A 218 2.01 -26.05 -5.21
C ASP A 218 1.13 -25.16 -4.33
N VAL A 219 1.73 -24.17 -3.67
CA VAL A 219 1.08 -23.23 -2.76
C VAL A 219 1.76 -21.89 -2.79
N LEU A 220 0.98 -20.80 -2.79
CA LEU A 220 1.44 -19.44 -2.57
C LEU A 220 1.02 -18.99 -1.17
N ILE A 221 1.98 -18.57 -0.34
CA ILE A 221 1.71 -17.83 0.89
C ILE A 221 1.41 -16.40 0.49
N SER A 222 0.18 -15.95 0.67
CA SER A 222 -0.36 -14.71 0.10
C SER A 222 -1.03 -13.84 1.14
N TRP A 223 -1.12 -12.55 0.84
CA TRP A 223 -2.11 -11.70 1.47
C TRP A 223 -3.52 -12.22 1.14
N GLU A 224 -4.44 -12.12 2.11
CA GLU A 224 -5.85 -12.45 1.90
C GLU A 224 -6.44 -11.62 0.74
N SER A 225 -6.14 -10.31 0.70
CA SER A 225 -6.55 -9.42 -0.38
C SER A 225 -6.04 -9.86 -1.75
N ASP A 226 -4.75 -10.25 -1.85
CA ASP A 226 -4.16 -10.73 -3.10
C ASP A 226 -4.71 -12.09 -3.52
N ALA A 227 -5.02 -12.97 -2.55
CA ALA A 227 -5.60 -14.28 -2.84
C ALA A 227 -7.01 -14.13 -3.43
N PHE A 228 -7.85 -13.26 -2.88
CA PHE A 228 -9.15 -12.95 -3.47
C PHE A 228 -9.03 -12.31 -4.85
N LEU A 229 -8.12 -11.33 -4.99
CA LEU A 229 -7.87 -10.70 -6.28
C LEU A 229 -7.40 -11.72 -7.33
N ALA A 230 -6.59 -12.70 -6.94
CA ALA A 230 -6.17 -13.77 -7.84
C ALA A 230 -7.36 -14.67 -8.29
N LEU A 231 -8.34 -14.93 -7.41
CA LEU A 231 -9.57 -15.61 -7.80
C LEU A 231 -10.39 -14.80 -8.81
N ASP A 232 -10.47 -13.48 -8.59
CA ASP A 232 -11.21 -12.58 -9.49
C ASP A 232 -10.49 -12.43 -10.86
N GLU A 233 -9.16 -12.36 -10.87
CA GLU A 233 -8.36 -12.13 -12.08
C GLU A 233 -8.15 -13.41 -12.90
N PHE A 234 -7.85 -14.54 -12.25
CA PHE A 234 -7.45 -15.78 -12.92
C PHE A 234 -8.54 -16.86 -12.94
N GLY A 235 -9.58 -16.71 -12.12
CA GLY A 235 -10.74 -17.59 -12.03
C GLY A 235 -10.78 -18.47 -10.77
N ALA A 236 -11.92 -18.49 -10.11
CA ALA A 236 -12.20 -19.33 -8.93
C ALA A 236 -12.34 -20.83 -9.27
N ASP A 237 -12.34 -21.16 -10.57
CA ASP A 237 -12.28 -22.52 -11.08
C ASP A 237 -10.85 -23.08 -11.17
N LYS A 238 -9.81 -22.20 -11.07
CA LYS A 238 -8.40 -22.59 -11.14
C LYS A 238 -7.72 -22.65 -9.78
N PHE A 239 -8.15 -21.84 -8.84
CA PHE A 239 -7.53 -21.70 -7.53
C PHE A 239 -8.55 -21.74 -6.41
N GLU A 240 -8.08 -21.98 -5.19
CA GLU A 240 -8.87 -21.87 -3.96
C GLU A 240 -8.01 -21.36 -2.81
N ILE A 241 -8.67 -20.70 -1.87
CA ILE A 241 -8.03 -20.12 -0.68
C ILE A 241 -8.13 -21.13 0.46
N ILE A 242 -7.00 -21.45 1.09
CA ILE A 242 -6.92 -22.21 2.33
C ILE A 242 -6.61 -21.24 3.46
N VAL A 243 -7.48 -21.24 4.46
CA VAL A 243 -7.34 -20.39 5.65
C VAL A 243 -6.60 -21.18 6.72
N PRO A 244 -5.42 -20.75 7.17
CA PRO A 244 -4.65 -21.47 8.19
C PRO A 244 -5.29 -21.31 9.58
N SER A 245 -4.92 -22.20 10.52
CA SER A 245 -5.44 -22.19 11.89
C SER A 245 -5.12 -20.90 12.67
N ILE A 246 -4.00 -20.27 12.37
CA ILE A 246 -3.54 -19.00 12.93
C ILE A 246 -2.85 -18.17 11.85
N SER A 247 -3.03 -16.85 11.90
CA SER A 247 -2.33 -15.93 11.04
C SER A 247 -1.96 -14.65 11.80
N ILE A 248 -1.60 -13.58 11.11
CA ILE A 248 -1.16 -12.32 11.69
C ILE A 248 -2.04 -11.17 11.18
N ALA A 249 -2.39 -10.23 12.06
CA ALA A 249 -3.05 -9.00 11.69
C ALA A 249 -2.06 -8.11 10.92
N ALA A 250 -2.20 -8.10 9.61
CA ALA A 250 -1.29 -7.36 8.72
C ALA A 250 -1.81 -5.94 8.52
N GLU A 251 -1.39 -5.05 9.40
CA GLU A 251 -1.71 -3.62 9.36
C GLU A 251 -0.93 -2.93 8.24
N THR A 252 -1.64 -2.12 7.43
CA THR A 252 -1.07 -1.41 6.27
C THR A 252 -1.11 0.08 6.50
N PRO A 253 -0.08 0.65 7.13
CA PRO A 253 -0.07 2.04 7.55
C PRO A 253 0.18 3.01 6.40
N VAL A 254 -0.26 4.26 6.62
CA VAL A 254 -0.11 5.37 5.68
C VAL A 254 0.53 6.57 6.38
N ALA A 255 1.26 7.39 5.63
CA ALA A 255 1.86 8.60 6.21
C ALA A 255 2.05 9.71 5.17
N LEU A 256 1.96 10.95 5.64
CA LEU A 256 2.40 12.12 4.92
C LEU A 256 3.93 12.18 4.90
N ILE A 257 4.53 12.50 3.76
CA ILE A 257 5.95 12.83 3.66
C ILE A 257 6.08 14.35 3.70
N ASP A 258 6.14 14.90 4.91
CA ASP A 258 5.96 16.33 5.19
C ASP A 258 6.84 17.24 4.35
N GLU A 259 8.15 16.97 4.31
CA GLU A 259 9.10 17.84 3.61
C GLU A 259 8.89 17.80 2.09
N ASN A 260 8.54 16.65 1.53
CA ASN A 260 8.25 16.53 0.12
C ASN A 260 6.93 17.23 -0.23
N ALA A 261 5.86 16.96 0.52
CA ALA A 261 4.55 17.57 0.29
C ALA A 261 4.62 19.10 0.41
N LYS A 262 5.39 19.62 1.37
CA LYS A 262 5.67 21.06 1.50
C LYS A 262 6.42 21.61 0.30
N ALA A 263 7.49 20.93 -0.11
CA ALA A 263 8.31 21.35 -1.27
C ALA A 263 7.51 21.31 -2.59
N ASN A 264 6.60 20.36 -2.74
CA ASN A 264 5.72 20.21 -3.89
C ASN A 264 4.49 21.13 -3.85
N GLY A 265 4.22 21.80 -2.72
CA GLY A 265 3.00 22.60 -2.51
C GLY A 265 1.71 21.76 -2.41
N SER A 266 1.85 20.45 -2.19
CA SER A 266 0.75 19.47 -2.15
C SER A 266 0.26 19.16 -0.73
N GLU A 267 0.76 19.80 0.31
CA GLU A 267 0.52 19.46 1.72
C GLU A 267 -0.98 19.38 2.07
N LYS A 268 -1.78 20.37 1.65
CA LYS A 268 -3.23 20.39 1.88
C LYS A 268 -3.93 19.22 1.19
N LEU A 269 -3.56 18.97 -0.07
CA LEU A 269 -4.10 17.88 -0.87
C LEU A 269 -3.73 16.52 -0.28
N ALA A 270 -2.46 16.33 0.11
CA ALA A 270 -1.94 15.10 0.68
C ALA A 270 -2.61 14.76 2.03
N LYS A 271 -2.82 15.76 2.89
CA LYS A 271 -3.58 15.57 4.14
C LYS A 271 -5.02 15.16 3.86
N ALA A 272 -5.71 15.88 2.97
CA ALA A 272 -7.08 15.55 2.59
C ALA A 272 -7.20 14.15 1.98
N TYR A 273 -6.21 13.72 1.19
CA TYR A 273 -6.15 12.37 0.63
C TYR A 273 -6.01 11.30 1.72
N LEU A 274 -5.15 11.49 2.71
CA LEU A 274 -4.99 10.55 3.82
C LEU A 274 -6.22 10.51 4.72
N ASP A 275 -6.84 11.65 5.00
CA ASP A 275 -8.11 11.72 5.76
C ASP A 275 -9.26 11.02 5.02
N TYR A 276 -9.27 11.10 3.69
CA TYR A 276 -10.28 10.45 2.85
C TYR A 276 -10.27 8.93 3.01
N LEU A 277 -9.12 8.31 3.29
CA LEU A 277 -9.02 6.86 3.48
C LEU A 277 -9.89 6.33 4.63
N TYR A 278 -10.26 7.20 5.58
CA TYR A 278 -11.12 6.87 6.73
C TYR A 278 -12.59 7.24 6.51
N THR A 279 -12.95 7.78 5.35
CA THR A 279 -14.35 8.08 5.03
C THR A 279 -15.15 6.79 4.76
N PRO A 280 -16.49 6.80 5.00
CA PRO A 280 -17.32 5.64 4.68
C PRO A 280 -17.16 5.16 3.23
N THR A 281 -17.00 6.07 2.29
CA THR A 281 -16.78 5.71 0.87
C THR A 281 -15.49 4.93 0.67
N ALA A 282 -14.38 5.39 1.25
CA ALA A 282 -13.09 4.69 1.11
C ALA A 282 -13.09 3.35 1.85
N GLN A 283 -13.74 3.26 3.02
CA GLN A 283 -13.86 2.02 3.80
C GLN A 283 -14.71 0.97 3.05
N LYS A 284 -15.81 1.41 2.41
CA LYS A 284 -16.61 0.54 1.53
C LYS A 284 -15.80 0.05 0.33
N ILE A 285 -15.03 0.94 -0.33
CA ILE A 285 -14.13 0.56 -1.43
C ILE A 285 -13.09 -0.45 -0.94
N ALA A 286 -12.49 -0.23 0.24
CA ALA A 286 -11.51 -1.15 0.80
C ALA A 286 -12.08 -2.56 1.00
N ALA A 287 -13.28 -2.69 1.59
CA ALA A 287 -13.93 -3.99 1.77
C ALA A 287 -14.25 -4.67 0.43
N HIS A 288 -14.74 -3.90 -0.56
CA HIS A 288 -15.03 -4.41 -1.90
C HIS A 288 -13.76 -4.89 -2.63
N GLN A 289 -12.61 -4.26 -2.35
CA GLN A 289 -11.29 -4.63 -2.86
C GLN A 289 -10.56 -5.62 -1.93
N HIS A 290 -11.31 -6.35 -1.10
CA HIS A 290 -10.85 -7.43 -0.22
C HIS A 290 -9.87 -7.01 0.89
N TYR A 291 -9.90 -5.74 1.30
CA TYR A 291 -9.22 -5.28 2.51
C TYR A 291 -10.18 -5.20 3.67
N ARG A 292 -9.73 -5.59 4.86
CA ARG A 292 -10.49 -5.48 6.11
C ARG A 292 -10.53 -4.01 6.53
N PRO A 293 -11.69 -3.32 6.44
CA PRO A 293 -11.78 -1.91 6.78
C PRO A 293 -11.59 -1.68 8.28
N SER A 294 -11.03 -0.54 8.67
CA SER A 294 -10.93 -0.14 10.09
C SER A 294 -12.28 0.23 10.67
N ASP A 295 -13.22 0.67 9.83
CA ASP A 295 -14.64 0.86 10.14
C ASP A 295 -15.51 -0.11 9.32
N PRO A 296 -15.78 -1.34 9.83
CA PRO A 296 -16.60 -2.30 9.12
C PRO A 296 -18.08 -1.87 8.97
N THR A 297 -18.56 -0.90 9.76
CA THR A 297 -19.96 -0.45 9.67
C THR A 297 -20.26 0.29 8.37
N ALA A 298 -19.22 0.81 7.70
CA ALA A 298 -19.34 1.49 6.42
C ALA A 298 -19.38 0.51 5.21
N ALA A 299 -19.02 -0.75 5.41
CA ALA A 299 -18.89 -1.73 4.33
C ALA A 299 -20.18 -2.51 4.08
N ASP A 300 -20.32 -3.04 2.88
CA ASP A 300 -21.46 -3.90 2.55
C ASP A 300 -21.32 -5.25 3.29
N PRO A 301 -22.41 -5.75 3.91
CA PRO A 301 -22.39 -7.02 4.63
C PRO A 301 -21.93 -8.20 3.75
N ALA A 302 -22.22 -8.18 2.45
CA ALA A 302 -21.81 -9.20 1.50
C ALA A 302 -20.29 -9.23 1.29
N ASP A 303 -19.62 -8.05 1.32
CA ASP A 303 -18.17 -7.98 1.24
C ASP A 303 -17.52 -8.42 2.55
N LEU A 304 -18.09 -8.02 3.70
CA LEU A 304 -17.60 -8.45 5.01
C LEU A 304 -17.73 -9.98 5.23
N ALA A 305 -18.77 -10.60 4.68
CA ALA A 305 -19.00 -12.05 4.79
C ALA A 305 -17.93 -12.90 4.07
N LYS A 306 -17.16 -12.31 3.15
CA LYS A 306 -16.05 -12.99 2.47
C LYS A 306 -14.85 -13.23 3.39
N PHE A 307 -14.67 -12.39 4.42
CA PHE A 307 -13.52 -12.50 5.33
C PHE A 307 -13.69 -13.64 6.31
N PRO A 308 -12.82 -14.66 6.27
CA PRO A 308 -12.88 -15.77 7.19
C PRO A 308 -12.59 -15.31 8.64
N LYS A 309 -13.22 -15.99 9.57
CA LYS A 309 -12.88 -15.88 10.99
C LYS A 309 -11.68 -16.79 11.27
N LEU A 310 -10.58 -16.21 11.72
CA LEU A 310 -9.37 -16.93 12.07
C LEU A 310 -8.68 -16.28 13.27
N GLU A 311 -7.82 -17.04 13.94
CA GLU A 311 -7.01 -16.51 15.03
C GLU A 311 -5.91 -15.60 14.45
N LEU A 312 -5.86 -14.36 14.88
CA LEU A 312 -4.87 -13.37 14.45
C LEU A 312 -3.96 -12.99 15.60
N VAL A 313 -2.65 -13.14 15.40
CA VAL A 313 -1.67 -12.57 16.32
C VAL A 313 -1.41 -11.11 15.97
N ASN A 314 -1.12 -10.29 16.98
CA ASN A 314 -0.71 -8.90 16.79
C ASN A 314 0.81 -8.79 16.83
N ILE A 315 1.37 -7.89 16.00
CA ILE A 315 2.83 -7.69 15.91
C ILE A 315 3.44 -7.19 17.21
N ASN A 316 2.72 -6.35 17.97
CA ASN A 316 3.21 -5.82 19.23
C ASN A 316 3.27 -6.90 20.31
N ASP A 317 2.24 -7.70 20.41
CA ASP A 317 2.11 -8.75 21.43
C ASP A 317 3.07 -9.90 21.17
N ALA A 318 3.13 -10.39 19.92
CA ALA A 318 3.92 -11.57 19.57
C ALA A 318 5.41 -11.28 19.37
N PHE A 319 5.75 -10.08 18.89
CA PHE A 319 7.12 -9.74 18.46
C PHE A 319 7.69 -8.48 19.12
N GLY A 320 6.92 -7.77 19.94
CA GLY A 320 7.33 -6.51 20.58
C GLY A 320 7.42 -5.35 19.59
N GLY A 321 6.61 -5.39 18.53
CA GLY A 321 6.50 -4.35 17.50
C GLY A 321 7.50 -4.48 16.36
N TRP A 322 7.29 -3.68 15.31
CA TRP A 322 8.09 -3.75 14.09
C TRP A 322 9.56 -3.43 14.28
N ALA A 323 9.92 -2.48 15.14
CA ALA A 323 11.32 -2.13 15.40
C ALA A 323 12.12 -3.35 15.89
N LYS A 324 11.54 -4.12 16.84
CA LYS A 324 12.16 -5.34 17.36
C LYS A 324 12.12 -6.47 16.33
N ALA A 325 10.98 -6.68 15.67
CA ALA A 325 10.83 -7.71 14.64
C ALA A 325 11.84 -7.51 13.49
N GLN A 326 11.95 -6.27 12.96
CA GLN A 326 12.90 -5.93 11.90
C GLN A 326 14.36 -6.23 12.33
N LYS A 327 14.73 -5.78 13.53
CA LYS A 327 16.10 -6.02 14.05
C LYS A 327 16.40 -7.51 14.23
N THR A 328 15.45 -8.26 14.77
CA THR A 328 15.66 -9.68 15.10
C THR A 328 15.66 -10.57 13.86
N TYR A 329 14.67 -10.36 12.97
CA TYR A 329 14.42 -11.32 11.91
C TYR A 329 14.96 -10.90 10.54
N PHE A 330 14.97 -9.59 10.19
CA PHE A 330 15.14 -9.15 8.79
C PHE A 330 16.34 -8.24 8.54
N SER A 331 17.01 -7.73 9.59
CA SER A 331 18.29 -7.00 9.44
C SER A 331 19.37 -7.94 8.91
N ASP A 332 20.44 -7.36 8.38
CA ASP A 332 21.58 -8.16 7.92
C ASP A 332 22.16 -8.99 9.08
N GLY A 333 22.32 -10.28 8.82
CA GLY A 333 22.68 -11.26 9.84
C GLY A 333 21.54 -11.65 10.81
N GLY A 334 20.31 -11.18 10.56
CA GLY A 334 19.12 -11.57 11.32
C GLY A 334 18.71 -13.03 11.10
N VAL A 335 17.64 -13.43 11.80
CA VAL A 335 17.21 -14.85 11.80
C VAL A 335 16.93 -15.35 10.38
N PHE A 336 16.31 -14.55 9.50
CA PHE A 336 16.07 -14.96 8.13
C PHE A 336 17.37 -15.31 7.39
N ASP A 337 18.41 -14.48 7.47
CA ASP A 337 19.69 -14.71 6.81
C ASP A 337 20.41 -15.96 7.33
N LEU A 338 20.20 -16.32 8.61
CA LEU A 338 20.78 -17.50 9.20
C LEU A 338 20.09 -18.80 8.77
N LEU A 339 18.77 -18.74 8.54
CA LEU A 339 17.95 -19.91 8.21
C LEU A 339 17.80 -20.15 6.70
N TYR A 340 17.78 -19.08 5.88
CA TYR A 340 17.68 -19.18 4.45
C TYR A 340 19.07 -19.38 3.81
N ARG A 341 19.23 -20.51 3.13
CA ARG A 341 20.42 -20.77 2.29
C ARG A 341 19.93 -20.89 0.84
N PRO A 342 20.35 -19.98 -0.06
CA PRO A 342 20.02 -20.11 -1.48
C PRO A 342 20.43 -21.49 -1.98
N ARG A 343 19.61 -22.10 -2.84
CA ARG A 343 20.02 -23.33 -3.54
C ARG A 343 21.14 -22.94 -4.50
N SER A 344 22.30 -23.60 -4.37
CA SER A 344 23.45 -23.50 -5.30
C SER A 344 23.10 -24.11 -6.64
#